data_b8921c378adda5d5da82c860be5e687e
#
_entry.id   b8921c378adda5d5da82c860be5e687e
#
_cell.length_a   1.000
_cell.length_b   1.000
_cell.length_c   1.000
_cell.angle_alpha   90.00
_cell.angle_beta   90.00
_cell.angle_gamma   90.00
#
_symmetry.space_group_name_H-M   'P 1'
#
loop_
_entity.id
_entity.type
_entity.pdbx_description
1 polymer ?
#
loop_
_entity_poly.entity_id
_entity_poly.type
_entity_poly.pdbx_seq_one_letter_code
_entity_poly.pdbx_strand_id
1 'polypeptide(L)'
;MNFSSIAKQVLSEEAKSLHQLYERFDGEAFSHVAELIFKHKGKVVFSGIGKSGYIAQKLSSTFNSTGTRAVFLHPAEALHGDLGIYSPGDPTIMLSRSGSTRELLDLLPFIKQFQSPVIAMVGNLSSPLAEAADYVLDASVAKEADPMGFVPTSSTTVALALGDALACALMQARGFKHEDFLRFHPGGQLGKSLSRTVGDCARPLKQVACLKPDSSLREVVIAMTEKPLGAAFVMAGDKLVGLICEGDIRRSLQSEKSLEALTASDMMTHQPVTVFEDIKLEEALQLMEDRPHPLNVLPVLKQDGSLYGLFRLHDAYDH
;
A
#
# COMPACT_ATOMS: atom_id res chain seq x y z
N MET A 1 -27.31 15.74 -26.53
CA MET A 1 -27.17 15.61 -25.07
C MET A 1 -25.66 15.71 -24.75
N ASN A 2 -25.23 16.59 -23.84
CA ASN A 2 -23.79 16.78 -23.54
C ASN A 2 -23.43 16.02 -22.25
N PHE A 3 -23.06 14.76 -22.40
CA PHE A 3 -22.66 13.88 -21.29
C PHE A 3 -21.49 14.43 -20.47
N SER A 4 -20.49 15.06 -21.13
CA SER A 4 -19.33 15.64 -20.46
C SER A 4 -19.70 16.80 -19.53
N SER A 5 -20.66 17.65 -19.93
CA SER A 5 -21.14 18.74 -19.09
C SER A 5 -21.85 18.21 -17.84
N ILE A 6 -22.71 17.20 -18.01
CA ILE A 6 -23.41 16.57 -16.89
C ILE A 6 -22.42 15.92 -15.93
N ALA A 7 -21.44 15.17 -16.45
CA ALA A 7 -20.41 14.54 -15.62
C ALA A 7 -19.61 15.57 -14.82
N LYS A 8 -19.20 16.69 -15.44
CA LYS A 8 -18.50 17.78 -14.74
C LYS A 8 -19.35 18.40 -13.63
N GLN A 9 -20.66 18.55 -13.86
CA GLN A 9 -21.58 19.07 -12.84
C GLN A 9 -21.69 18.14 -11.64
N VAL A 10 -21.82 16.83 -11.85
CA VAL A 10 -21.86 15.83 -10.79
C VAL A 10 -20.57 15.84 -9.97
N LEU A 11 -19.41 15.77 -10.64
CA LEU A 11 -18.10 15.81 -9.98
C LEU A 11 -17.90 17.10 -9.16
N SER A 12 -18.34 18.25 -9.71
CA SER A 12 -18.26 19.53 -9.00
C SER A 12 -19.13 19.56 -7.74
N GLU A 13 -20.33 18.98 -7.78
CA GLU A 13 -21.23 18.94 -6.62
C GLU A 13 -20.73 17.99 -5.53
N GLU A 14 -20.18 16.84 -5.90
CA GLU A 14 -19.56 15.93 -4.93
C GLU A 14 -18.32 16.54 -4.27
N ALA A 15 -17.44 17.18 -5.05
CA ALA A 15 -16.28 17.91 -4.52
C ALA A 15 -16.69 19.03 -3.55
N LYS A 16 -17.76 19.77 -3.88
CA LYS A 16 -18.31 20.79 -3.00
C LYS A 16 -18.84 20.19 -1.69
N SER A 17 -19.50 19.05 -1.76
CA SER A 17 -20.02 18.37 -0.57
C SER A 17 -18.90 17.90 0.38
N LEU A 18 -17.76 17.44 -0.16
CA LEU A 18 -16.56 17.13 0.62
C LEU A 18 -15.94 18.38 1.24
N HIS A 19 -15.87 19.48 0.50
CA HIS A 19 -15.38 20.74 1.06
C HIS A 19 -16.28 21.25 2.19
N GLN A 20 -17.59 21.15 2.05
CA GLN A 20 -18.53 21.49 3.11
C GLN A 20 -18.38 20.59 4.34
N LEU A 21 -18.12 19.29 4.16
CA LEU A 21 -17.78 18.40 5.28
C LEU A 21 -16.52 18.89 6.01
N TYR A 22 -15.47 19.24 5.29
CA TYR A 22 -14.22 19.75 5.87
C TYR A 22 -14.43 21.02 6.70
N GLU A 23 -15.19 21.98 6.19
CA GLU A 23 -15.47 23.26 6.87
C GLU A 23 -16.28 23.10 8.18
N ARG A 24 -17.19 22.13 8.25
CA ARG A 24 -18.03 21.87 9.44
C ARG A 24 -17.54 20.70 10.30
N PHE A 25 -16.34 20.19 10.02
CA PHE A 25 -15.84 18.97 10.65
C PHE A 25 -15.78 19.10 12.18
N ASP A 26 -16.54 18.27 12.88
CA ASP A 26 -16.50 18.17 14.33
C ASP A 26 -15.37 17.24 14.77
N GLY A 27 -14.20 17.86 15.03
CA GLY A 27 -13.00 17.15 15.46
C GLY A 27 -13.13 16.53 16.85
N GLU A 28 -13.98 17.06 17.73
CA GLU A 28 -14.20 16.53 19.09
C GLU A 28 -15.02 15.24 19.02
N ALA A 29 -16.18 15.28 18.38
CA ALA A 29 -17.02 14.08 18.18
C ALA A 29 -16.25 12.98 17.44
N PHE A 30 -15.50 13.33 16.38
CA PHE A 30 -14.66 12.39 15.65
C PHE A 30 -13.58 11.76 16.53
N SER A 31 -12.89 12.55 17.36
CA SER A 31 -11.85 12.06 18.25
C SER A 31 -12.39 11.11 19.30
N HIS A 32 -13.57 11.39 19.88
CA HIS A 32 -14.22 10.50 20.82
C HIS A 32 -14.54 9.13 20.20
N VAL A 33 -15.06 9.12 18.97
CA VAL A 33 -15.32 7.87 18.23
C VAL A 33 -14.01 7.13 17.93
N ALA A 34 -12.98 7.83 17.46
CA ALA A 34 -11.69 7.23 17.18
C ALA A 34 -11.05 6.62 18.43
N GLU A 35 -11.07 7.33 19.56
CA GLU A 35 -10.56 6.82 20.84
C GLU A 35 -11.35 5.61 21.36
N LEU A 36 -12.67 5.62 21.26
CA LEU A 36 -13.52 4.49 21.60
C LEU A 36 -13.07 3.23 20.85
N ILE A 37 -12.94 3.34 19.52
CA ILE A 37 -12.54 2.23 18.65
C ILE A 37 -11.07 1.84 18.90
N PHE A 38 -10.19 2.81 19.13
CA PHE A 38 -8.77 2.56 19.39
C PHE A 38 -8.55 1.74 20.66
N LYS A 39 -9.28 2.06 21.72
CA LYS A 39 -9.20 1.38 23.03
C LYS A 39 -9.86 0.00 23.02
N HIS A 40 -10.83 -0.23 22.11
CA HIS A 40 -11.54 -1.50 22.03
C HIS A 40 -10.64 -2.62 21.46
N LYS A 41 -10.71 -3.81 22.09
CA LYS A 41 -9.88 -4.97 21.69
C LYS A 41 -10.61 -5.95 20.74
N GLY A 42 -11.92 -5.81 20.62
CA GLY A 42 -12.76 -6.63 19.74
C GLY A 42 -12.73 -6.18 18.28
N LYS A 43 -13.88 -6.09 17.68
CA LYS A 43 -14.09 -5.65 16.30
C LYS A 43 -15.09 -4.50 16.24
N VAL A 44 -15.08 -3.77 15.15
CA VAL A 44 -16.09 -2.77 14.80
C VAL A 44 -17.14 -3.42 13.91
N VAL A 45 -18.41 -3.26 14.24
CA VAL A 45 -19.52 -3.73 13.42
C VAL A 45 -20.02 -2.55 12.57
N PHE A 46 -20.04 -2.71 11.25
CA PHE A 46 -20.63 -1.76 10.32
C PHE A 46 -21.99 -2.25 9.87
N SER A 47 -23.00 -1.38 9.84
CA SER A 47 -24.35 -1.73 9.39
C SER A 47 -24.97 -0.61 8.54
N GLY A 48 -25.78 -1.00 7.57
CA GLY A 48 -26.47 -0.10 6.66
C GLY A 48 -27.25 -0.85 5.58
N ILE A 49 -28.19 -0.19 4.93
CA ILE A 49 -29.02 -0.76 3.86
C ILE A 49 -28.80 -0.04 2.54
N GLY A 50 -28.97 -0.76 1.43
CA GLY A 50 -28.85 -0.21 0.08
C GLY A 50 -27.49 0.41 -0.20
N LYS A 51 -27.44 1.65 -0.69
CA LYS A 51 -26.16 2.33 -0.98
C LYS A 51 -25.34 2.56 0.29
N SER A 52 -25.97 2.92 1.40
CA SER A 52 -25.29 3.02 2.70
C SER A 52 -24.71 1.69 3.17
N GLY A 53 -25.38 0.56 2.89
CA GLY A 53 -24.86 -0.77 3.15
C GLY A 53 -23.61 -1.10 2.33
N TYR A 54 -23.56 -0.73 1.05
CA TYR A 54 -22.35 -0.90 0.24
C TYR A 54 -21.18 -0.05 0.75
N ILE A 55 -21.44 1.17 1.21
CA ILE A 55 -20.41 1.99 1.86
C ILE A 55 -19.94 1.34 3.17
N ALA A 56 -20.85 0.83 4.00
CA ALA A 56 -20.53 0.11 5.22
C ALA A 56 -19.65 -1.13 4.96
N GLN A 57 -19.95 -1.90 3.92
CA GLN A 57 -19.13 -3.04 3.49
C GLN A 57 -17.72 -2.60 3.08
N LYS A 58 -17.62 -1.53 2.25
CA LYS A 58 -16.31 -0.97 1.84
C LYS A 58 -15.51 -0.51 3.06
N LEU A 59 -16.13 0.19 3.99
CA LEU A 59 -15.47 0.67 5.20
C LEU A 59 -15.01 -0.48 6.09
N SER A 60 -15.82 -1.51 6.29
CA SER A 60 -15.43 -2.72 7.00
C SER A 60 -14.18 -3.36 6.39
N SER A 61 -14.12 -3.46 5.06
CA SER A 61 -12.94 -3.96 4.34
C SER A 61 -11.72 -3.06 4.53
N THR A 62 -11.89 -1.74 4.45
CA THR A 62 -10.81 -0.76 4.65
C THR A 62 -10.23 -0.85 6.07
N PHE A 63 -11.09 -0.95 7.10
CA PHE A 63 -10.66 -1.11 8.48
C PHE A 63 -9.82 -2.36 8.67
N ASN A 64 -10.25 -3.50 8.12
CA ASN A 64 -9.49 -4.75 8.17
C ASN A 64 -8.11 -4.59 7.50
N SER A 65 -8.04 -3.95 6.35
CA SER A 65 -6.80 -3.74 5.61
C SER A 65 -5.85 -2.73 6.26
N THR A 66 -6.35 -1.92 7.19
CA THR A 66 -5.57 -0.89 7.92
C THR A 66 -5.35 -1.24 9.40
N GLY A 67 -5.57 -2.51 9.79
CA GLY A 67 -5.22 -3.04 11.12
C GLY A 67 -6.30 -2.89 12.19
N THR A 68 -7.50 -2.45 11.84
CA THR A 68 -8.66 -2.45 12.76
C THR A 68 -9.65 -3.53 12.34
N ARG A 69 -9.85 -4.54 13.17
CA ARG A 69 -10.80 -5.63 12.88
C ARG A 69 -12.21 -5.08 12.73
N ALA A 70 -12.86 -5.41 11.64
CA ALA A 70 -14.21 -4.96 11.35
C ALA A 70 -15.03 -6.02 10.60
N VAL A 71 -16.35 -5.92 10.71
CA VAL A 71 -17.29 -6.79 10.01
C VAL A 71 -18.50 -5.98 9.57
N PHE A 72 -19.06 -6.36 8.44
CA PHE A 72 -20.35 -5.85 8.00
C PHE A 72 -21.48 -6.76 8.48
N LEU A 73 -22.52 -6.18 9.07
CA LEU A 73 -23.75 -6.86 9.48
C LEU A 73 -24.92 -6.26 8.71
N HIS A 74 -25.59 -7.06 7.89
CA HIS A 74 -26.80 -6.63 7.21
C HIS A 74 -27.96 -6.55 8.22
N PRO A 75 -28.66 -5.41 8.38
CA PRO A 75 -29.63 -5.26 9.46
C PRO A 75 -30.81 -6.24 9.36
N ALA A 76 -31.25 -6.60 8.17
CA ALA A 76 -32.32 -7.57 8.00
C ALA A 76 -31.87 -8.98 8.44
N GLU A 77 -30.66 -9.41 8.07
CA GLU A 77 -30.12 -10.73 8.44
C GLU A 77 -29.75 -10.81 9.92
N ALA A 78 -29.42 -9.67 10.54
CA ALA A 78 -29.10 -9.60 11.96
C ALA A 78 -30.18 -10.23 12.84
N LEU A 79 -31.46 -9.94 12.55
CA LEU A 79 -32.59 -10.45 13.31
C LEU A 79 -32.90 -11.93 13.06
N HIS A 80 -32.21 -12.56 12.11
CA HIS A 80 -32.34 -13.98 11.75
C HIS A 80 -31.16 -14.85 12.17
N GLY A 81 -30.32 -14.36 13.10
CA GLY A 81 -29.24 -15.13 13.71
C GLY A 81 -27.86 -14.49 13.64
N ASP A 82 -27.63 -13.54 12.72
CA ASP A 82 -26.32 -12.92 12.53
C ASP A 82 -25.90 -11.99 13.70
N LEU A 83 -26.82 -11.71 14.65
CA LEU A 83 -26.46 -11.09 15.92
C LEU A 83 -25.42 -11.87 16.72
N GLY A 84 -25.27 -13.17 16.45
CA GLY A 84 -24.23 -14.00 17.05
C GLY A 84 -22.79 -13.55 16.72
N ILE A 85 -22.61 -12.60 15.80
CA ILE A 85 -21.32 -12.00 15.50
C ILE A 85 -20.81 -11.08 16.60
N TYR A 86 -21.71 -10.53 17.45
CA TYR A 86 -21.32 -9.60 18.49
C TYR A 86 -20.55 -10.27 19.63
N SER A 87 -19.52 -9.57 20.09
CA SER A 87 -18.94 -9.74 21.42
C SER A 87 -19.37 -8.54 22.29
N PRO A 88 -19.52 -8.70 23.60
CA PRO A 88 -19.90 -7.59 24.46
C PRO A 88 -18.98 -6.37 24.27
N GLY A 89 -19.59 -5.21 24.06
CA GLY A 89 -18.88 -3.94 23.89
C GLY A 89 -18.34 -3.65 22.48
N ASP A 90 -18.54 -4.52 21.49
CA ASP A 90 -18.13 -4.24 20.10
C ASP A 90 -18.84 -2.99 19.57
N PRO A 91 -18.14 -1.88 19.23
CA PRO A 91 -18.79 -0.66 18.76
C PRO A 91 -19.45 -0.88 17.39
N THR A 92 -20.64 -0.31 17.21
CA THR A 92 -21.42 -0.43 15.98
C THR A 92 -21.53 0.92 15.28
N ILE A 93 -21.06 1.00 14.04
CA ILE A 93 -21.23 2.17 13.16
C ILE A 93 -22.39 1.90 12.22
N MET A 94 -23.47 2.67 12.38
CA MET A 94 -24.67 2.60 11.55
C MET A 94 -24.72 3.73 10.54
N LEU A 95 -24.76 3.39 9.24
CA LEU A 95 -24.81 4.34 8.16
C LEU A 95 -26.24 4.52 7.63
N SER A 96 -26.75 5.74 7.71
CA SER A 96 -28.07 6.07 7.15
C SER A 96 -28.15 7.54 6.76
N ARG A 97 -28.44 7.85 5.49
CA ARG A 97 -28.65 9.23 5.07
C ARG A 97 -29.81 9.90 5.80
N SER A 98 -30.96 9.25 5.89
CA SER A 98 -32.16 9.78 6.55
C SER A 98 -32.11 9.66 8.09
N GLY A 99 -31.36 8.69 8.61
CA GLY A 99 -31.36 8.30 10.01
C GLY A 99 -32.70 7.74 10.51
N SER A 100 -33.62 7.40 9.62
CA SER A 100 -34.95 6.85 9.91
C SER A 100 -35.20 5.50 9.24
N THR A 101 -34.14 4.81 8.83
CA THR A 101 -34.22 3.48 8.24
C THR A 101 -34.71 2.49 9.28
N ARG A 102 -35.89 1.92 9.03
CA ARG A 102 -36.63 1.10 10.02
C ARG A 102 -35.81 -0.10 10.49
N GLU A 103 -35.18 -0.82 9.59
CA GLU A 103 -34.40 -2.01 9.88
C GLU A 103 -33.18 -1.70 10.79
N LEU A 104 -32.61 -0.52 10.69
CA LEU A 104 -31.55 -0.09 11.61
C LEU A 104 -32.10 0.26 12.98
N LEU A 105 -33.28 0.93 13.03
CA LEU A 105 -33.92 1.30 14.29
C LEU A 105 -34.41 0.05 15.03
N ASP A 106 -34.99 -0.92 14.33
CA ASP A 106 -35.46 -2.19 14.89
C ASP A 106 -34.30 -3.01 15.48
N LEU A 107 -33.08 -2.80 15.02
CA LEU A 107 -31.86 -3.48 15.50
C LEU A 107 -31.30 -2.89 16.81
N LEU A 108 -31.53 -1.60 17.09
CA LEU A 108 -30.97 -0.89 18.25
C LEU A 108 -31.18 -1.57 19.61
N PRO A 109 -32.40 -2.05 19.94
CA PRO A 109 -32.63 -2.69 21.25
C PRO A 109 -31.78 -3.94 21.47
N PHE A 110 -31.49 -4.69 20.39
CA PHE A 110 -30.69 -5.90 20.45
C PHE A 110 -29.19 -5.57 20.59
N ILE A 111 -28.70 -4.56 19.87
CA ILE A 111 -27.29 -4.10 19.97
C ILE A 111 -27.01 -3.61 21.40
N LYS A 112 -27.94 -2.88 22.03
CA LYS A 112 -27.80 -2.41 23.40
C LYS A 112 -27.71 -3.56 24.42
N GLN A 113 -28.31 -4.74 24.17
CA GLN A 113 -28.15 -5.93 25.02
C GLN A 113 -26.71 -6.43 25.06
N PHE A 114 -25.94 -6.24 23.98
CA PHE A 114 -24.51 -6.55 23.93
C PHE A 114 -23.62 -5.47 24.57
N GLN A 115 -24.21 -4.43 25.17
CA GLN A 115 -23.47 -3.26 25.70
C GLN A 115 -22.60 -2.59 24.62
N SER A 116 -23.03 -2.68 23.37
CA SER A 116 -22.34 -2.19 22.18
C SER A 116 -22.60 -0.70 22.03
N PRO A 117 -21.59 0.17 22.07
CA PRO A 117 -21.75 1.59 21.76
C PRO A 117 -22.21 1.78 20.31
N VAL A 118 -23.24 2.60 20.12
CA VAL A 118 -23.81 2.90 18.80
C VAL A 118 -23.27 4.23 18.30
N ILE A 119 -22.67 4.23 17.12
CA ILE A 119 -22.18 5.39 16.40
C ILE A 119 -23.07 5.59 15.17
N ALA A 120 -23.83 6.68 15.12
CA ALA A 120 -24.65 7.04 13.98
C ALA A 120 -23.85 7.90 13.00
N MET A 121 -23.59 7.39 11.78
CA MET A 121 -23.07 8.19 10.67
C MET A 121 -24.25 8.57 9.78
N VAL A 122 -24.79 9.78 9.97
CA VAL A 122 -26.09 10.17 9.41
C VAL A 122 -26.07 11.50 8.67
N GLY A 123 -26.96 11.63 7.70
CA GLY A 123 -27.18 12.90 6.98
C GLY A 123 -28.21 13.82 7.65
N ASN A 124 -28.99 13.32 8.62
CA ASN A 124 -29.96 14.11 9.40
C ASN A 124 -29.65 13.95 10.89
N LEU A 125 -29.13 15.00 11.51
CA LEU A 125 -28.72 15.02 12.91
C LEU A 125 -29.90 15.03 13.90
N SER A 126 -31.12 15.37 13.45
CA SER A 126 -32.35 15.32 14.23
C SER A 126 -33.16 14.05 13.95
N SER A 127 -32.50 12.98 13.50
CA SER A 127 -33.17 11.72 13.16
C SER A 127 -33.28 10.78 14.35
N PRO A 128 -34.24 9.83 14.33
CA PRO A 128 -34.36 8.84 15.41
C PRO A 128 -33.10 8.04 15.68
N LEU A 129 -32.29 7.75 14.63
CA LEU A 129 -31.02 7.04 14.80
C LEU A 129 -29.98 7.93 15.49
N ALA A 130 -29.90 9.22 15.15
CA ALA A 130 -29.00 10.15 15.81
C ALA A 130 -29.36 10.35 17.30
N GLU A 131 -30.66 10.46 17.63
CA GLU A 131 -31.13 10.61 19.00
C GLU A 131 -30.88 9.34 19.86
N ALA A 132 -30.92 8.16 19.24
CA ALA A 132 -30.75 6.89 19.94
C ALA A 132 -29.28 6.44 20.07
N ALA A 133 -28.36 7.06 19.31
CA ALA A 133 -26.95 6.71 19.28
C ALA A 133 -26.17 7.33 20.45
N ASP A 134 -25.07 6.70 20.84
CA ASP A 134 -24.15 7.21 21.85
C ASP A 134 -23.21 8.28 21.27
N TYR A 135 -22.92 8.21 19.96
CA TYR A 135 -22.09 9.14 19.22
C TYR A 135 -22.68 9.41 17.83
N VAL A 136 -22.51 10.63 17.34
CA VAL A 136 -23.00 11.02 16.01
C VAL A 136 -21.85 11.59 15.20
N LEU A 137 -21.71 11.09 13.96
CA LEU A 137 -20.82 11.62 12.94
C LEU A 137 -21.66 12.26 11.82
N ASP A 138 -21.48 13.55 11.62
CA ASP A 138 -22.23 14.34 10.64
C ASP A 138 -21.78 14.02 9.20
N ALA A 139 -22.61 13.23 8.49
CA ALA A 139 -22.46 12.93 7.07
C ALA A 139 -23.52 13.67 6.23
N SER A 140 -24.02 14.82 6.68
CA SER A 140 -25.03 15.58 5.97
C SER A 140 -24.51 16.17 4.66
N VAL A 141 -25.39 16.34 3.69
CA VAL A 141 -25.12 17.00 2.40
C VAL A 141 -26.27 17.95 2.09
N ALA A 142 -25.94 19.07 1.44
CA ALA A 142 -26.96 20.04 1.06
C ALA A 142 -27.93 19.45 0.02
N LYS A 143 -27.39 18.68 -0.94
CA LYS A 143 -28.16 17.98 -1.98
C LYS A 143 -27.35 16.83 -2.58
N GLU A 144 -28.05 15.93 -3.27
CA GLU A 144 -27.42 14.94 -4.11
C GLU A 144 -26.93 15.56 -5.43
N ALA A 145 -25.90 14.95 -6.03
CA ALA A 145 -25.28 15.46 -7.25
C ALA A 145 -26.03 15.05 -8.53
N ASP A 146 -26.96 14.09 -8.43
CA ASP A 146 -27.76 13.69 -9.58
C ASP A 146 -28.76 14.78 -10.00
N PRO A 147 -29.14 14.85 -11.29
CA PRO A 147 -30.02 15.93 -11.81
C PRO A 147 -31.40 16.01 -11.17
N MET A 148 -31.89 14.94 -10.54
CA MET A 148 -33.17 14.85 -9.88
C MET A 148 -33.09 15.00 -8.35
N GLY A 149 -31.90 14.87 -7.77
CA GLY A 149 -31.66 14.97 -6.33
C GLY A 149 -32.10 13.76 -5.51
N PHE A 150 -32.29 12.60 -6.13
CA PHE A 150 -32.81 11.39 -5.48
C PHE A 150 -31.77 10.28 -5.31
N VAL A 151 -30.82 10.17 -6.25
CA VAL A 151 -29.84 9.09 -6.25
C VAL A 151 -28.73 9.40 -5.25
N PRO A 152 -28.46 8.53 -4.26
CA PRO A 152 -27.36 8.72 -3.34
C PRO A 152 -26.02 8.80 -4.09
N THR A 153 -25.43 9.99 -4.11
CA THR A 153 -24.17 10.37 -4.75
C THR A 153 -23.32 11.13 -3.75
N SER A 154 -23.57 12.44 -3.57
CA SER A 154 -22.87 13.27 -2.58
C SER A 154 -22.93 12.67 -1.17
N SER A 155 -24.08 12.15 -0.74
CA SER A 155 -24.23 11.55 0.59
C SER A 155 -23.37 10.29 0.78
N THR A 156 -23.25 9.46 -0.24
CA THR A 156 -22.39 8.26 -0.18
C THR A 156 -20.91 8.62 -0.25
N THR A 157 -20.53 9.61 -1.03
CA THR A 157 -19.17 10.13 -1.14
C THR A 157 -18.70 10.73 0.20
N VAL A 158 -19.54 11.53 0.85
CA VAL A 158 -19.25 12.13 2.17
C VAL A 158 -19.13 11.06 3.25
N ALA A 159 -20.07 10.11 3.32
CA ALA A 159 -20.00 9.02 4.30
C ALA A 159 -18.75 8.14 4.11
N LEU A 160 -18.38 7.87 2.86
CA LEU A 160 -17.17 7.13 2.52
C LEU A 160 -15.91 7.87 2.98
N ALA A 161 -15.79 9.16 2.63
CA ALA A 161 -14.63 9.97 3.00
C ALA A 161 -14.46 10.11 4.52
N LEU A 162 -15.56 10.28 5.26
CA LEU A 162 -15.55 10.35 6.72
C LEU A 162 -15.10 9.03 7.35
N GLY A 163 -15.58 7.91 6.83
CA GLY A 163 -15.16 6.58 7.27
C GLY A 163 -13.71 6.26 6.92
N ASP A 164 -13.22 6.67 5.75
CA ASP A 164 -11.82 6.53 5.36
C ASP A 164 -10.90 7.39 6.24
N ALA A 165 -11.33 8.63 6.59
CA ALA A 165 -10.61 9.45 7.54
C ALA A 165 -10.47 8.76 8.91
N LEU A 166 -11.53 8.10 9.39
CA LEU A 166 -11.51 7.34 10.64
C LEU A 166 -10.58 6.13 10.56
N ALA A 167 -10.60 5.38 9.46
CA ALA A 167 -9.69 4.26 9.23
C ALA A 167 -8.23 4.70 9.23
N CYS A 168 -7.90 5.81 8.53
CA CYS A 168 -6.54 6.36 8.44
C CYS A 168 -6.07 6.90 9.80
N ALA A 169 -6.92 7.58 10.56
CA ALA A 169 -6.59 8.06 11.90
C ALA A 169 -6.25 6.89 12.85
N LEU A 170 -7.06 5.83 12.83
CA LEU A 170 -6.81 4.61 13.61
C LEU A 170 -5.54 3.89 13.17
N MET A 171 -5.30 3.79 11.87
CA MET A 171 -4.09 3.22 11.29
C MET A 171 -2.84 3.94 11.81
N GLN A 172 -2.83 5.26 11.76
CA GLN A 172 -1.72 6.07 12.26
C GLN A 172 -1.55 5.93 13.78
N ALA A 173 -2.64 5.98 14.54
CA ALA A 173 -2.61 5.86 16.00
C ALA A 173 -2.11 4.48 16.47
N ARG A 174 -2.35 3.42 15.70
CA ARG A 174 -1.85 2.05 15.96
C ARG A 174 -0.38 1.87 15.56
N GLY A 175 0.26 2.85 14.93
CA GLY A 175 1.62 2.72 14.40
C GLY A 175 1.70 1.65 13.30
N PHE A 176 0.64 1.49 12.51
CA PHE A 176 0.55 0.51 11.44
C PHE A 176 1.63 0.79 10.38
N LYS A 177 2.46 -0.21 10.14
CA LYS A 177 3.62 -0.11 9.26
C LYS A 177 3.34 -0.78 7.91
N HIS A 178 4.21 -0.51 6.97
CA HIS A 178 4.20 -1.12 5.65
C HIS A 178 4.21 -2.67 5.71
N GLU A 179 4.99 -3.22 6.64
CA GLU A 179 5.06 -4.67 6.89
C GLU A 179 3.72 -5.27 7.33
N ASP A 180 2.92 -4.51 8.10
CA ASP A 180 1.59 -4.94 8.51
C ASP A 180 0.62 -4.99 7.32
N PHE A 181 0.76 -4.01 6.39
CA PHE A 181 -0.03 -4.00 5.15
C PHE A 181 0.23 -5.24 4.30
N LEU A 182 1.49 -5.69 4.22
CA LEU A 182 1.87 -6.89 3.48
C LEU A 182 1.22 -8.17 4.03
N ARG A 183 1.13 -8.27 5.34
CA ARG A 183 0.48 -9.43 6.00
C ARG A 183 -1.00 -9.56 5.62
N PHE A 184 -1.67 -8.44 5.35
CA PHE A 184 -3.08 -8.42 4.96
C PHE A 184 -3.30 -8.48 3.44
N HIS A 185 -2.25 -8.22 2.63
CA HIS A 185 -2.34 -8.20 1.16
C HIS A 185 -1.30 -9.12 0.47
N PRO A 186 -1.19 -10.40 0.85
CA PRO A 186 -0.13 -11.29 0.36
C PRO A 186 -0.19 -11.56 -1.15
N GLY A 187 -1.36 -11.43 -1.76
CA GLY A 187 -1.59 -11.68 -3.20
C GLY A 187 -1.54 -10.43 -4.09
N GLY A 188 -1.43 -9.21 -3.53
CA GLY A 188 -1.40 -7.97 -4.29
C GLY A 188 -0.06 -7.71 -4.96
N GLN A 189 -0.03 -6.96 -6.06
CA GLN A 189 1.23 -6.52 -6.70
C GLN A 189 2.16 -5.78 -5.72
N LEU A 190 1.60 -4.92 -4.87
CA LEU A 190 2.34 -4.27 -3.78
C LEU A 190 2.92 -5.30 -2.79
N GLY A 191 2.14 -6.32 -2.41
CA GLY A 191 2.60 -7.38 -1.50
C GLY A 191 3.77 -8.17 -2.10
N LYS A 192 3.70 -8.46 -3.39
CA LYS A 192 4.77 -9.17 -4.11
C LYS A 192 6.04 -8.32 -4.28
N SER A 193 5.90 -7.02 -4.61
CA SER A 193 7.07 -6.15 -4.81
C SER A 193 7.84 -5.88 -3.51
N LEU A 194 7.15 -5.85 -2.38
CA LEU A 194 7.73 -5.51 -1.08
C LEU A 194 8.20 -6.73 -0.27
N SER A 195 7.81 -7.96 -0.67
CA SER A 195 8.33 -9.20 -0.11
C SER A 195 9.56 -9.73 -0.86
N ARG A 196 9.88 -9.15 -2.04
CA ARG A 196 10.99 -9.62 -2.87
C ARG A 196 12.34 -9.31 -2.25
N THR A 197 13.22 -10.30 -2.31
CA THR A 197 14.63 -10.14 -2.00
C THR A 197 15.43 -9.86 -3.28
N VAL A 198 16.67 -9.44 -3.10
CA VAL A 198 17.62 -9.30 -4.23
C VAL A 198 17.80 -10.64 -4.94
N GLY A 199 17.84 -11.74 -4.19
CA GLY A 199 17.97 -13.10 -4.74
C GLY A 199 16.85 -13.49 -5.69
N ASP A 200 15.60 -13.01 -5.44
CA ASP A 200 14.45 -13.26 -6.31
C ASP A 200 14.56 -12.59 -7.68
N CYS A 201 15.41 -11.55 -7.79
CA CYS A 201 15.57 -10.73 -8.99
C CYS A 201 16.94 -10.88 -9.65
N ALA A 202 17.92 -11.33 -8.91
CA ALA A 202 19.30 -11.42 -9.40
C ALA A 202 19.49 -12.48 -10.48
N ARG A 203 20.30 -12.17 -11.46
CA ARG A 203 20.75 -13.13 -12.47
C ARG A 203 21.78 -14.07 -11.85
N PRO A 204 21.57 -15.39 -11.92
CA PRO A 204 22.48 -16.35 -11.31
C PRO A 204 23.87 -16.30 -11.94
N LEU A 205 24.91 -16.65 -11.17
CA LEU A 205 26.31 -16.56 -11.58
C LEU A 205 26.61 -17.18 -12.95
N LYS A 206 25.96 -18.29 -13.28
CA LYS A 206 26.12 -18.96 -14.59
C LYS A 206 25.75 -18.06 -15.81
N GLN A 207 24.92 -17.04 -15.61
CA GLN A 207 24.53 -16.09 -16.64
C GLN A 207 25.45 -14.86 -16.71
N VAL A 208 26.33 -14.67 -15.73
CA VAL A 208 27.24 -13.50 -15.66
C VAL A 208 28.56 -13.84 -16.30
N ALA A 209 29.14 -12.88 -17.03
CA ALA A 209 30.51 -13.02 -17.55
C ALA A 209 31.51 -13.04 -16.38
N CYS A 210 32.38 -14.03 -16.36
CA CYS A 210 33.47 -14.16 -15.37
C CYS A 210 34.80 -14.19 -16.09
N LEU A 211 35.73 -13.38 -15.64
CA LEU A 211 37.04 -13.14 -16.25
C LEU A 211 38.13 -13.27 -15.18
N LYS A 212 39.37 -13.51 -15.62
CA LYS A 212 40.53 -13.46 -14.74
C LYS A 212 41.13 -12.05 -14.73
N PRO A 213 41.91 -11.68 -13.67
CA PRO A 213 42.54 -10.36 -13.60
C PRO A 213 43.43 -10.01 -14.79
N ASP A 214 44.04 -11.02 -15.42
CA ASP A 214 44.96 -10.94 -16.57
C ASP A 214 44.24 -11.03 -17.92
N SER A 215 42.93 -11.21 -17.95
CA SER A 215 42.14 -11.23 -19.20
C SER A 215 42.31 -9.93 -19.99
N SER A 216 42.55 -10.04 -21.30
CA SER A 216 42.73 -8.90 -22.18
C SER A 216 41.41 -8.11 -22.40
N LEU A 217 41.53 -6.85 -22.83
CA LEU A 217 40.35 -6.04 -23.22
C LEU A 217 39.47 -6.77 -24.25
N ARG A 218 40.05 -7.49 -25.20
CA ARG A 218 39.30 -8.26 -26.23
C ARG A 218 38.46 -9.36 -25.59
N GLU A 219 39.05 -10.10 -24.66
CA GLU A 219 38.34 -11.18 -23.92
C GLU A 219 37.22 -10.60 -23.06
N VAL A 220 37.42 -9.44 -22.42
CA VAL A 220 36.39 -8.74 -21.66
C VAL A 220 35.20 -8.39 -22.55
N VAL A 221 35.45 -7.76 -23.71
CA VAL A 221 34.39 -7.36 -24.64
C VAL A 221 33.64 -8.58 -25.17
N ILE A 222 34.34 -9.66 -25.54
CA ILE A 222 33.72 -10.90 -26.04
C ILE A 222 32.81 -11.49 -24.95
N ALA A 223 33.32 -11.67 -23.72
CA ALA A 223 32.57 -12.28 -22.64
C ALA A 223 31.32 -11.45 -22.26
N MET A 224 31.41 -10.11 -22.25
CA MET A 224 30.29 -9.23 -21.99
C MET A 224 29.27 -9.20 -23.14
N THR A 225 29.70 -9.48 -24.38
CA THR A 225 28.81 -9.60 -25.54
C THR A 225 28.06 -10.93 -25.54
N GLU A 226 28.74 -12.03 -25.17
CA GLU A 226 28.10 -13.35 -25.04
C GLU A 226 27.09 -13.41 -23.87
N LYS A 227 27.33 -12.65 -22.81
CA LYS A 227 26.46 -12.53 -21.65
C LYS A 227 26.06 -11.06 -21.45
N PRO A 228 25.04 -10.55 -22.15
CA PRO A 228 24.75 -9.12 -22.24
C PRO A 228 24.01 -8.57 -21.02
N LEU A 229 24.65 -8.67 -19.86
CA LEU A 229 24.13 -8.12 -18.58
C LEU A 229 24.71 -6.73 -18.26
N GLY A 230 25.55 -6.16 -19.14
CA GLY A 230 26.17 -4.84 -18.95
C GLY A 230 27.31 -4.81 -17.93
N ALA A 231 27.69 -5.99 -17.38
CA ALA A 231 28.77 -6.13 -16.41
C ALA A 231 29.43 -7.50 -16.46
N ALA A 232 30.69 -7.57 -16.02
CA ALA A 232 31.46 -8.81 -15.87
C ALA A 232 32.16 -8.84 -14.50
N PHE A 233 32.24 -10.02 -13.90
CA PHE A 233 33.00 -10.26 -12.67
C PHE A 233 34.45 -10.57 -13.02
N VAL A 234 35.38 -10.03 -12.21
CA VAL A 234 36.79 -10.41 -12.24
C VAL A 234 37.05 -11.30 -11.04
N MET A 235 37.49 -12.53 -11.31
CA MET A 235 37.60 -13.61 -10.34
C MET A 235 39.04 -14.03 -10.17
N ALA A 236 39.51 -14.14 -8.91
CA ALA A 236 40.77 -14.81 -8.55
C ALA A 236 40.43 -16.13 -7.87
N GLY A 237 40.45 -17.24 -8.62
CA GLY A 237 39.86 -18.49 -8.20
C GLY A 237 38.35 -18.32 -8.02
N ASP A 238 37.82 -18.67 -6.85
CA ASP A 238 36.38 -18.52 -6.52
C ASP A 238 36.07 -17.17 -5.87
N LYS A 239 37.05 -16.28 -5.72
CA LYS A 239 36.86 -14.99 -5.05
C LYS A 239 36.63 -13.88 -6.06
N LEU A 240 35.55 -13.08 -5.84
CA LEU A 240 35.32 -11.84 -6.56
C LEU A 240 36.38 -10.81 -6.15
N VAL A 241 37.16 -10.29 -7.11
CA VAL A 241 38.18 -9.27 -6.88
C VAL A 241 37.86 -7.95 -7.57
N GLY A 242 36.92 -7.95 -8.52
CA GLY A 242 36.51 -6.73 -9.20
C GLY A 242 35.24 -6.90 -10.04
N LEU A 243 34.70 -5.77 -10.47
CA LEU A 243 33.55 -5.65 -11.35
C LEU A 243 33.91 -4.73 -12.51
N ILE A 244 33.60 -5.13 -13.72
CA ILE A 244 33.75 -4.30 -14.93
C ILE A 244 32.35 -4.03 -15.49
N CYS A 245 32.02 -2.75 -15.70
CA CYS A 245 30.82 -2.29 -16.38
C CYS A 245 31.18 -1.66 -17.72
N GLU A 246 30.21 -1.44 -18.61
CA GLU A 246 30.42 -0.76 -19.91
C GLU A 246 31.08 0.62 -19.76
N GLY A 247 30.76 1.35 -18.68
CA GLY A 247 31.37 2.63 -18.34
C GLY A 247 32.88 2.51 -18.03
N ASP A 248 33.33 1.40 -17.45
CA ASP A 248 34.73 1.16 -17.11
C ASP A 248 35.55 0.92 -18.40
N ILE A 249 35.00 0.16 -19.31
CA ILE A 249 35.59 -0.06 -20.65
C ILE A 249 35.77 1.28 -21.38
N ARG A 250 34.74 2.12 -21.41
CA ARG A 250 34.82 3.44 -22.04
C ARG A 250 35.89 4.33 -21.41
N ARG A 251 36.02 4.31 -20.08
CA ARG A 251 37.03 5.10 -19.37
C ARG A 251 38.45 4.57 -19.66
N SER A 252 38.62 3.26 -19.70
CA SER A 252 39.95 2.64 -20.00
C SER A 252 40.45 2.95 -21.42
N LEU A 253 39.56 3.22 -22.40
CA LEU A 253 39.93 3.68 -23.72
C LEU A 253 40.59 5.08 -23.74
N GLN A 254 40.45 5.84 -22.68
CA GLN A 254 41.08 7.16 -22.49
C GLN A 254 42.42 7.08 -21.76
N SER A 255 42.84 5.87 -21.34
CA SER A 255 44.10 5.67 -20.64
C SER A 255 45.30 5.82 -21.58
N GLU A 256 46.48 6.12 -21.03
CA GLU A 256 47.74 6.20 -21.80
C GLU A 256 48.30 4.81 -22.21
N LYS A 257 47.77 3.72 -21.62
CA LYS A 257 48.13 2.35 -21.99
C LYS A 257 47.62 2.01 -23.39
N SER A 258 48.43 1.26 -24.15
CA SER A 258 47.94 0.72 -25.41
C SER A 258 46.76 -0.24 -25.18
N LEU A 259 45.79 -0.27 -26.09
CA LEU A 259 44.60 -1.14 -25.97
C LEU A 259 44.96 -2.63 -25.84
N GLU A 260 46.08 -3.03 -26.43
CA GLU A 260 46.60 -4.40 -26.40
C GLU A 260 47.21 -4.79 -25.03
N ALA A 261 47.64 -3.79 -24.26
CA ALA A 261 48.24 -3.99 -22.95
C ALA A 261 47.21 -3.87 -21.80
N LEU A 262 45.97 -3.50 -22.07
CA LEU A 262 44.91 -3.38 -21.08
C LEU A 262 44.42 -4.76 -20.63
N THR A 263 44.41 -4.95 -19.31
CA THR A 263 43.90 -6.17 -18.66
C THR A 263 42.60 -5.88 -17.88
N ALA A 264 41.87 -6.92 -17.54
CA ALA A 264 40.67 -6.82 -16.68
C ALA A 264 40.98 -6.11 -15.35
N SER A 265 42.17 -6.36 -14.78
CA SER A 265 42.62 -5.70 -13.54
C SER A 265 42.82 -4.19 -13.71
N ASP A 266 43.20 -3.72 -14.89
CA ASP A 266 43.34 -2.28 -15.18
C ASP A 266 42.01 -1.56 -15.32
N MET A 267 40.96 -2.29 -15.73
CA MET A 267 39.64 -1.75 -16.04
C MET A 267 38.64 -1.87 -14.89
N MET A 268 38.82 -2.84 -14.00
CA MET A 268 37.83 -3.17 -12.97
C MET A 268 37.71 -2.12 -11.87
N THR A 269 36.53 -1.98 -11.34
CA THR A 269 36.31 -1.42 -10.02
C THR A 269 36.75 -2.45 -8.98
N HIS A 270 37.81 -2.13 -8.24
CA HIS A 270 38.26 -2.95 -7.13
C HIS A 270 37.30 -2.86 -5.96
N GLN A 271 37.05 -3.98 -5.26
CA GLN A 271 36.14 -4.05 -4.12
C GLN A 271 34.76 -3.39 -4.41
N PRO A 272 34.01 -3.90 -5.39
CA PRO A 272 32.72 -3.36 -5.73
C PRO A 272 31.77 -3.45 -4.52
N VAL A 273 30.80 -2.55 -4.46
CA VAL A 273 29.71 -2.64 -3.48
C VAL A 273 28.94 -3.91 -3.75
N THR A 274 28.74 -4.72 -2.72
CA THR A 274 28.03 -6.00 -2.79
C THR A 274 26.82 -5.99 -1.86
N VAL A 275 25.85 -6.86 -2.13
CA VAL A 275 24.70 -7.11 -1.26
C VAL A 275 24.51 -8.61 -1.05
N PHE A 276 23.80 -9.00 0.02
CA PHE A 276 23.41 -10.38 0.22
C PHE A 276 22.11 -10.71 -0.51
N GLU A 277 21.91 -11.98 -0.88
CA GLU A 277 20.75 -12.45 -1.64
C GLU A 277 19.41 -12.25 -0.89
N ASP A 278 19.44 -12.23 0.44
CA ASP A 278 18.26 -12.11 1.31
C ASP A 278 17.90 -10.67 1.70
N ILE A 279 18.71 -9.68 1.32
CA ILE A 279 18.37 -8.26 1.53
C ILE A 279 17.09 -7.91 0.76
N LYS A 280 16.25 -7.07 1.34
CA LYS A 280 15.04 -6.61 0.66
C LYS A 280 15.38 -5.79 -0.58
N LEU A 281 14.59 -5.98 -1.64
CA LEU A 281 14.79 -5.27 -2.90
C LEU A 281 14.79 -3.75 -2.72
N GLU A 282 13.91 -3.22 -1.88
CA GLU A 282 13.84 -1.79 -1.57
C GLU A 282 15.14 -1.24 -0.96
N GLU A 283 15.73 -1.96 -0.03
CA GLU A 283 17.02 -1.59 0.60
C GLU A 283 18.17 -1.59 -0.42
N ALA A 284 18.16 -2.55 -1.34
CA ALA A 284 19.15 -2.60 -2.41
C ALA A 284 18.99 -1.44 -3.41
N LEU A 285 17.75 -1.10 -3.78
CA LEU A 285 17.45 0.04 -4.66
C LEU A 285 17.90 1.35 -4.00
N GLN A 286 17.60 1.54 -2.72
CA GLN A 286 18.06 2.70 -1.96
C GLN A 286 19.59 2.77 -1.92
N LEU A 287 20.27 1.64 -1.69
CA LEU A 287 21.75 1.57 -1.73
C LEU A 287 22.32 1.95 -3.11
N MET A 288 21.59 1.65 -4.20
CA MET A 288 22.02 1.99 -5.57
C MET A 288 21.81 3.47 -5.91
N GLU A 289 20.73 4.09 -5.41
CA GLU A 289 20.30 5.45 -5.76
C GLU A 289 20.85 6.53 -4.81
N ASP A 290 20.87 6.29 -3.49
CA ASP A 290 21.25 7.28 -2.45
C ASP A 290 22.78 7.46 -2.36
N ARG A 291 23.39 7.86 -3.49
CA ARG A 291 24.84 8.12 -3.57
C ARG A 291 25.18 9.10 -4.71
N PRO A 292 26.33 9.80 -4.59
CA PRO A 292 26.74 10.79 -5.59
C PRO A 292 26.83 10.25 -7.03
N HIS A 293 27.13 8.95 -7.18
CA HIS A 293 27.19 8.24 -8.45
C HIS A 293 26.31 6.99 -8.33
N PRO A 294 25.07 7.01 -8.83
CA PRO A 294 24.17 5.87 -8.80
C PRO A 294 24.77 4.62 -9.46
N LEU A 295 24.46 3.46 -8.89
CA LEU A 295 24.90 2.16 -9.41
C LEU A 295 23.78 1.51 -10.20
N ASN A 296 24.12 0.92 -11.33
CA ASN A 296 23.17 0.18 -12.16
C ASN A 296 23.20 -1.33 -11.89
N VAL A 297 24.27 -1.81 -11.25
CA VAL A 297 24.50 -3.24 -10.98
C VAL A 297 25.16 -3.43 -9.62
N LEU A 298 24.84 -4.55 -8.95
CA LEU A 298 25.47 -4.99 -7.70
C LEU A 298 25.80 -6.48 -7.78
N PRO A 299 27.02 -6.89 -7.47
CA PRO A 299 27.33 -8.30 -7.17
C PRO A 299 26.53 -8.76 -5.95
N VAL A 300 25.95 -9.94 -6.03
CA VAL A 300 25.14 -10.55 -4.97
C VAL A 300 25.89 -11.71 -4.35
N LEU A 301 25.98 -11.73 -3.03
CA LEU A 301 26.62 -12.76 -2.25
C LEU A 301 25.59 -13.62 -1.51
N LYS A 302 25.95 -14.87 -1.27
CA LYS A 302 25.24 -15.72 -0.31
C LYS A 302 25.70 -15.41 1.12
N GLN A 303 24.97 -15.93 2.10
CA GLN A 303 25.31 -15.78 3.52
C GLN A 303 26.68 -16.37 3.90
N ASP A 304 27.17 -17.38 3.16
CA ASP A 304 28.52 -17.96 3.34
C ASP A 304 29.65 -17.14 2.68
N GLY A 305 29.29 -15.99 2.07
CA GLY A 305 30.21 -15.11 1.36
C GLY A 305 30.54 -15.55 -0.08
N SER A 306 30.00 -16.67 -0.55
CA SER A 306 30.15 -17.10 -1.94
C SER A 306 29.31 -16.24 -2.88
N LEU A 307 29.74 -16.14 -4.14
CA LEU A 307 29.06 -15.33 -5.14
C LEU A 307 27.76 -16.02 -5.61
N TYR A 308 26.62 -15.33 -5.44
CA TYR A 308 25.31 -15.79 -5.92
C TYR A 308 25.08 -15.40 -7.40
N GLY A 309 25.30 -14.13 -7.74
CA GLY A 309 25.03 -13.61 -9.06
C GLY A 309 25.13 -12.10 -9.16
N LEU A 310 24.41 -11.52 -10.12
CA LEU A 310 24.39 -10.09 -10.43
C LEU A 310 22.96 -9.55 -10.33
N PHE A 311 22.76 -8.52 -9.54
CA PHE A 311 21.53 -7.74 -9.52
C PHE A 311 21.69 -6.48 -10.37
N ARG A 312 20.74 -6.21 -11.27
CA ARG A 312 20.67 -5.00 -12.09
C ARG A 312 19.43 -4.20 -11.72
N LEU A 313 19.55 -2.88 -11.75
CA LEU A 313 18.43 -1.98 -11.52
C LEU A 313 17.22 -2.33 -12.42
N HIS A 314 17.46 -2.68 -13.68
CA HIS A 314 16.42 -3.08 -14.62
C HIS A 314 15.66 -4.35 -14.20
N ASP A 315 16.34 -5.34 -13.61
CA ASP A 315 15.72 -6.59 -13.18
C ASP A 315 14.75 -6.41 -11.96
N ALA A 316 14.81 -5.26 -11.30
CA ALA A 316 13.84 -4.91 -10.24
C ALA A 316 12.42 -4.70 -10.80
N TYR A 317 12.30 -4.27 -12.05
CA TYR A 317 11.05 -3.88 -12.69
C TYR A 317 10.54 -4.90 -13.72
N ASP A 318 11.36 -5.91 -14.05
CA ASP A 318 10.96 -6.99 -14.94
C ASP A 318 9.99 -7.94 -14.24
N HIS A 319 8.65 -7.71 -14.47
CA HIS A 319 7.58 -8.75 -14.40
C HIS A 319 6.24 -8.18 -14.89
#